data_4c0e28b4a6a6be8efc74a7d56801e501
#
_entry.id   4c0e28b4a6a6be8efc74a7d56801e501
#
_cell.length_a   1.000
_cell.length_b   1.000
_cell.length_c   1.000
_cell.angle_alpha   90.00
_cell.angle_beta   90.00
_cell.angle_gamma   90.00
#
_symmetry.space_group_name_H-M   'P 1'
#
loop_
_entity.id
_entity.type
_entity.pdbx_description
1 polymer ?
#
loop_
_entity_poly.entity_id
_entity_poly.type
_entity_poly.pdbx_seq_one_letter_code
_entity_poly.pdbx_strand_id
1 'polypeptide(L)'
;PEPEPEPEPEPEPEPEPEPEPEPEPEPEPEPEPEPEPEPEPEPEPAEDQPASSDEEPDKKSWFQRLRSGLSKSSSALTGNITAIFTQRKLDDDTIQELEDVLIQADLGLETAVAITDALSANRYGKNIEEQEIRSVLAEEVEKVLSPVAVPLELNLEHKPHIILVVGVNGTGKTTTIGKLTAKLTREGANVMLAAGDTFRAAAVEQLKIWGERTGAPVISRDIGADASGLAFDAIKEAKAAGSDVLMIDTAGRLQNRVELMEELEKIIRVIKKQDETAPHTVLLTLDATTGQNALQQVEIFKEKAGVNGLVMTKLDGTARGGILVAISAKHKLPVYFVGVGEGIDDLEPFEADEFAKAIAGLA
;
A
#
# COMPACT_ATOMS: atom_id res chain seq x y z
N PRO A 1 23.01 16.61 -89.35
CA PRO A 1 23.83 16.92 -88.23
C PRO A 1 23.14 16.44 -86.99
N GLU A 2 23.72 15.43 -86.39
CA GLU A 2 23.29 14.88 -85.11
C GLU A 2 23.69 15.85 -83.98
N PRO A 3 22.91 16.07 -82.95
CA PRO A 3 23.29 16.90 -81.82
C PRO A 3 24.36 16.20 -80.98
N GLU A 4 25.35 16.98 -80.53
CA GLU A 4 26.36 16.53 -79.58
C GLU A 4 25.75 16.10 -78.23
N PRO A 5 26.30 15.06 -77.59
CA PRO A 5 25.84 14.62 -76.29
C PRO A 5 26.10 15.68 -75.19
N GLU A 6 25.16 15.90 -74.32
CA GLU A 6 25.30 16.77 -73.14
C GLU A 6 26.35 16.17 -72.18
N PRO A 7 27.16 17.02 -71.54
CA PRO A 7 28.18 16.56 -70.58
C PRO A 7 27.54 15.91 -69.34
N GLU A 8 28.11 14.78 -68.88
CA GLU A 8 27.72 14.12 -67.68
C GLU A 8 27.90 15.04 -66.44
N PRO A 9 26.97 15.01 -65.47
CA PRO A 9 27.06 15.81 -64.25
C PRO A 9 28.30 15.38 -63.43
N GLU A 10 29.03 16.37 -62.90
CA GLU A 10 30.15 16.17 -62.01
C GLU A 10 29.69 15.44 -60.72
N PRO A 11 30.52 14.51 -60.21
CA PRO A 11 30.18 13.81 -58.97
C PRO A 11 30.09 14.80 -57.79
N GLU A 12 29.03 14.61 -56.97
CA GLU A 12 28.82 15.36 -55.73
C GLU A 12 29.99 15.11 -54.76
N PRO A 13 30.47 16.14 -54.04
CA PRO A 13 31.54 15.97 -53.06
C PRO A 13 31.16 14.98 -51.97
N GLU A 14 32.10 14.12 -51.60
CA GLU A 14 31.92 13.17 -50.47
C GLU A 14 31.66 13.97 -49.16
N PRO A 15 30.74 13.51 -48.28
CA PRO A 15 30.53 14.17 -47.04
C PRO A 15 31.77 14.15 -46.14
N GLU A 16 32.04 15.29 -45.51
CA GLU A 16 33.16 15.42 -44.56
C GLU A 16 32.97 14.45 -43.41
N PRO A 17 34.03 13.80 -42.88
CA PRO A 17 33.94 12.89 -41.77
C PRO A 17 33.39 13.60 -40.52
N GLU A 18 32.44 12.95 -39.84
CA GLU A 18 31.90 13.44 -38.57
C GLU A 18 33.04 13.57 -37.54
N PRO A 19 33.04 14.64 -36.71
CA PRO A 19 34.06 14.80 -35.67
C PRO A 19 34.00 13.61 -34.68
N GLU A 20 35.18 13.13 -34.30
CA GLU A 20 35.32 12.09 -33.28
C GLU A 20 34.69 12.55 -31.96
N PRO A 21 33.96 11.69 -31.24
CA PRO A 21 33.38 12.04 -29.95
C PRO A 21 34.48 12.44 -28.97
N GLU A 22 34.24 13.52 -28.23
CA GLU A 22 35.11 13.97 -27.14
C GLU A 22 35.26 12.86 -26.10
N PRO A 23 36.46 12.63 -25.52
CA PRO A 23 36.62 11.61 -24.47
C PRO A 23 35.74 11.93 -23.28
N GLU A 24 35.07 10.88 -22.79
CA GLU A 24 34.25 10.97 -21.55
C GLU A 24 35.12 11.44 -20.37
N PRO A 25 34.62 12.33 -19.51
CA PRO A 25 35.38 12.77 -18.35
C PRO A 25 35.70 11.57 -17.45
N GLU A 26 36.94 11.53 -16.95
CA GLU A 26 37.38 10.51 -15.99
C GLU A 26 36.46 10.54 -14.75
N PRO A 27 36.06 9.38 -14.20
CA PRO A 27 35.25 9.33 -13.01
C PRO A 27 35.93 10.04 -11.83
N GLU A 28 35.19 10.88 -11.14
CA GLU A 28 35.66 11.51 -9.90
C GLU A 28 36.08 10.44 -8.89
N PRO A 29 37.17 10.64 -8.12
CA PRO A 29 37.59 9.67 -7.13
C PRO A 29 36.48 9.47 -6.09
N GLU A 30 36.20 8.20 -5.76
CA GLU A 30 35.25 7.85 -4.69
C GLU A 30 35.68 8.51 -3.38
N PRO A 31 34.73 9.07 -2.58
CA PRO A 31 35.06 9.63 -1.27
C PRO A 31 35.68 8.57 -0.38
N GLU A 32 36.74 8.93 0.33
CA GLU A 32 37.37 8.07 1.32
C GLU A 32 36.33 7.66 2.36
N PRO A 33 36.32 6.39 2.81
CA PRO A 33 35.40 5.94 3.83
C PRO A 33 35.57 6.74 5.11
N GLU A 34 34.44 7.21 5.67
CA GLU A 34 34.41 7.88 6.97
C GLU A 34 34.97 6.93 8.04
N PRO A 35 35.78 7.41 9.01
CA PRO A 35 36.31 6.59 10.08
C PRO A 35 35.15 5.93 10.86
N GLU A 36 35.29 4.62 11.11
CA GLU A 36 34.34 3.88 11.93
C GLU A 36 34.25 4.56 13.33
N PRO A 37 33.04 4.72 13.89
CA PRO A 37 32.89 5.26 15.23
C PRO A 37 33.62 4.37 16.24
N GLU A 38 34.37 5.01 17.15
CA GLU A 38 35.04 4.31 18.26
C GLU A 38 34.00 3.55 19.08
N PRO A 39 34.30 2.30 19.55
CA PRO A 39 33.38 1.53 20.35
C PRO A 39 33.04 2.29 21.64
N GLU A 40 31.74 2.44 21.92
CA GLU A 40 31.26 2.98 23.18
C GLU A 40 31.77 2.10 24.36
N PRO A 41 32.16 2.72 25.49
CA PRO A 41 32.64 1.95 26.65
C PRO A 41 31.55 0.99 27.14
N GLU A 42 31.95 -0.26 27.40
CA GLU A 42 31.08 -1.25 28.01
C GLU A 42 30.52 -0.75 29.35
N PRO A 43 29.19 -0.89 29.60
CA PRO A 43 28.62 -0.50 30.88
C PRO A 43 29.17 -1.38 32.02
N GLU A 44 29.62 -0.72 33.08
CA GLU A 44 30.03 -1.40 34.33
C GLU A 44 28.86 -2.24 34.89
N PRO A 45 29.12 -3.41 35.50
CA PRO A 45 28.09 -4.26 36.06
C PRO A 45 27.35 -3.53 37.19
N ALA A 46 26.06 -3.26 36.97
CA ALA A 46 25.17 -2.68 37.98
C ALA A 46 24.94 -3.72 39.10
N GLU A 47 25.12 -3.26 40.33
CA GLU A 47 24.83 -4.00 41.56
C GLU A 47 23.36 -4.40 41.63
N ASP A 48 23.11 -5.65 42.04
CA ASP A 48 21.81 -6.25 42.31
C ASP A 48 20.94 -5.36 43.22
N GLN A 49 19.91 -4.77 42.62
CA GLN A 49 18.74 -4.30 43.34
C GLN A 49 17.54 -5.22 43.04
N PRO A 50 16.73 -5.56 44.04
CA PRO A 50 15.68 -6.55 43.86
C PRO A 50 14.62 -6.06 42.91
N ALA A 51 14.25 -6.91 41.95
CA ALA A 51 13.22 -6.71 40.94
C ALA A 51 11.90 -6.30 41.61
N SER A 52 11.45 -5.10 41.29
CA SER A 52 10.09 -4.66 41.54
C SER A 52 9.32 -4.76 40.23
N SER A 53 8.27 -5.59 40.28
CA SER A 53 7.07 -5.62 39.45
C SER A 53 7.25 -5.61 37.92
N ASP A 54 6.88 -6.72 37.32
CA ASP A 54 6.52 -6.89 35.92
C ASP A 54 5.54 -5.80 35.46
N GLU A 55 6.05 -4.69 34.92
CA GLU A 55 5.29 -3.87 34.02
C GLU A 55 5.42 -4.51 32.63
N GLU A 56 4.41 -5.29 32.23
CA GLU A 56 4.21 -5.59 30.82
C GLU A 56 4.24 -4.26 30.05
N PRO A 57 4.99 -4.14 28.91
CA PRO A 57 4.97 -2.93 28.12
C PRO A 57 3.52 -2.62 27.74
N ASP A 58 3.03 -1.46 28.16
CA ASP A 58 1.68 -0.96 27.89
C ASP A 58 1.34 -1.21 26.42
N LYS A 59 0.55 -2.26 26.14
CA LYS A 59 0.08 -2.56 24.78
C LYS A 59 -0.81 -1.40 24.38
N LYS A 60 -0.26 -0.45 23.60
CA LYS A 60 -1.06 0.62 23.01
C LYS A 60 -2.33 0.02 22.45
N SER A 61 -3.48 0.59 22.78
CA SER A 61 -4.75 0.16 22.19
C SER A 61 -4.63 0.30 20.65
N TRP A 62 -5.36 -0.52 19.90
CA TRP A 62 -5.34 -0.46 18.43
C TRP A 62 -5.64 0.97 17.93
N PHE A 63 -6.54 1.68 18.59
CA PHE A 63 -6.87 3.08 18.32
C PHE A 63 -5.67 4.02 18.51
N GLN A 64 -4.88 3.83 19.56
CA GLN A 64 -3.65 4.61 19.76
C GLN A 64 -2.62 4.35 18.66
N ARG A 65 -2.55 3.11 18.12
CA ARG A 65 -1.69 2.79 16.99
C ARG A 65 -2.19 3.44 15.70
N LEU A 66 -3.50 3.38 15.43
CA LEU A 66 -4.11 4.05 14.28
C LEU A 66 -3.90 5.56 14.33
N ARG A 67 -4.18 6.20 15.46
CA ARG A 67 -3.94 7.63 15.68
C ARG A 67 -2.48 8.02 15.50
N SER A 68 -1.56 7.24 16.05
CA SER A 68 -0.12 7.44 15.86
C SER A 68 0.27 7.32 14.39
N GLY A 69 -0.25 6.32 13.69
CA GLY A 69 -0.01 6.09 12.27
C GLY A 69 -0.55 7.21 11.38
N LEU A 70 -1.72 7.76 11.70
CA LEU A 70 -2.32 8.88 10.94
C LEU A 70 -1.86 10.27 11.38
N SER A 71 -0.99 10.38 12.37
CA SER A 71 -0.59 11.68 12.97
C SER A 71 -0.04 12.67 11.95
N LYS A 72 0.77 12.23 10.98
CA LYS A 72 1.31 13.09 9.93
C LYS A 72 0.22 13.62 8.99
N SER A 73 -0.71 12.76 8.57
CA SER A 73 -1.83 13.14 7.70
C SER A 73 -2.78 14.07 8.43
N SER A 74 -3.14 13.76 9.66
CA SER A 74 -3.99 14.58 10.52
C SER A 74 -3.38 15.95 10.80
N SER A 75 -2.11 16.01 11.22
CA SER A 75 -1.43 17.28 11.53
C SER A 75 -1.29 18.18 10.30
N ALA A 76 -0.97 17.62 9.14
CA ALA A 76 -0.88 18.40 7.90
C ALA A 76 -2.26 18.97 7.49
N LEU A 77 -3.31 18.16 7.55
CA LEU A 77 -4.66 18.58 7.18
C LEU A 77 -5.21 19.61 8.16
N THR A 78 -5.16 19.33 9.46
CA THR A 78 -5.70 20.22 10.49
C THR A 78 -4.93 21.53 10.60
N GLY A 79 -3.60 21.50 10.42
CA GLY A 79 -2.78 22.72 10.39
C GLY A 79 -3.16 23.65 9.24
N ASN A 80 -3.41 23.10 8.05
CA ASN A 80 -3.86 23.89 6.90
C ASN A 80 -5.28 24.45 7.09
N ILE A 81 -6.20 23.65 7.66
CA ILE A 81 -7.56 24.12 8.01
C ILE A 81 -7.47 25.29 9.02
N THR A 82 -6.68 25.15 10.07
CA THR A 82 -6.48 26.22 11.08
C THR A 82 -5.96 27.49 10.41
N ALA A 83 -5.01 27.39 9.48
CA ALA A 83 -4.45 28.55 8.78
C ALA A 83 -5.51 29.32 7.96
N ILE A 84 -6.45 28.62 7.32
CA ILE A 84 -7.53 29.23 6.51
C ILE A 84 -8.51 29.99 7.42
N PHE A 85 -8.95 29.37 8.52
CA PHE A 85 -10.06 29.89 9.34
C PHE A 85 -9.64 30.78 10.51
N THR A 86 -8.36 31.11 10.67
CA THR A 86 -7.93 32.06 11.70
C THR A 86 -8.57 33.43 11.48
N GLN A 87 -9.63 33.74 12.27
CA GLN A 87 -10.38 35.00 12.24
C GLN A 87 -11.09 35.33 10.91
N ARG A 88 -11.40 34.32 10.09
CA ARG A 88 -12.13 34.49 8.82
C ARG A 88 -13.54 33.89 8.92
N LYS A 89 -14.44 34.42 8.07
CA LYS A 89 -15.79 33.88 7.90
C LYS A 89 -15.79 32.85 6.78
N LEU A 90 -16.78 31.96 6.81
CA LEU A 90 -17.02 31.05 5.72
C LEU A 90 -17.67 31.82 4.55
N ASP A 91 -16.88 32.15 3.55
CA ASP A 91 -17.26 32.80 2.29
C ASP A 91 -16.73 32.01 1.10
N ASP A 92 -17.02 32.44 -0.12
CA ASP A 92 -16.63 31.72 -1.33
C ASP A 92 -15.14 31.51 -1.44
N ASP A 93 -14.32 32.49 -1.03
CA ASP A 93 -12.86 32.39 -1.07
C ASP A 93 -12.34 31.34 -0.08
N THR A 94 -12.86 31.34 1.16
CA THR A 94 -12.46 30.37 2.18
C THR A 94 -12.95 28.95 1.88
N ILE A 95 -14.10 28.80 1.21
CA ILE A 95 -14.60 27.50 0.73
C ILE A 95 -13.67 26.94 -0.33
N GLN A 96 -13.26 27.77 -1.29
CA GLN A 96 -12.33 27.33 -2.34
C GLN A 96 -10.95 26.98 -1.77
N GLU A 97 -10.41 27.78 -0.85
CA GLU A 97 -9.16 27.46 -0.15
C GLU A 97 -9.26 26.12 0.62
N LEU A 98 -10.42 25.87 1.25
CA LEU A 98 -10.65 24.58 1.93
C LEU A 98 -10.71 23.40 0.97
N GLU A 99 -11.43 23.53 -0.16
CA GLU A 99 -11.46 22.49 -1.20
C GLU A 99 -10.06 22.15 -1.69
N ASP A 100 -9.24 23.16 -1.98
CA ASP A 100 -7.86 22.96 -2.43
C ASP A 100 -7.04 22.21 -1.39
N VAL A 101 -7.17 22.53 -0.11
CA VAL A 101 -6.48 21.82 0.99
C VAL A 101 -6.94 20.37 1.10
N LEU A 102 -8.25 20.11 1.00
CA LEU A 102 -8.80 18.76 1.06
C LEU A 102 -8.34 17.90 -0.13
N ILE A 103 -8.27 18.49 -1.32
CA ILE A 103 -7.75 17.83 -2.52
C ILE A 103 -6.24 17.55 -2.39
N GLN A 104 -5.46 18.51 -1.87
CA GLN A 104 -4.02 18.33 -1.61
C GLN A 104 -3.74 17.25 -0.57
N ALA A 105 -4.67 17.02 0.37
CA ALA A 105 -4.62 15.92 1.33
C ALA A 105 -5.06 14.56 0.73
N ASP A 106 -5.26 14.48 -0.58
CA ASP A 106 -5.69 13.29 -1.32
C ASP A 106 -7.08 12.74 -0.93
N LEU A 107 -7.99 13.58 -0.35
CA LEU A 107 -9.36 13.15 -0.01
C LEU A 107 -10.25 12.93 -1.25
N GLY A 108 -9.84 13.45 -2.40
CA GLY A 108 -10.59 13.39 -3.65
C GLY A 108 -11.64 14.51 -3.79
N LEU A 109 -11.95 14.87 -5.05
CA LEU A 109 -12.83 15.99 -5.36
C LEU A 109 -14.25 15.80 -4.82
N GLU A 110 -14.83 14.61 -4.98
CA GLU A 110 -16.21 14.34 -4.53
C GLU A 110 -16.38 14.56 -3.03
N THR A 111 -15.42 14.07 -2.23
CA THR A 111 -15.44 14.23 -0.77
C THR A 111 -15.15 15.67 -0.36
N ALA A 112 -14.22 16.36 -1.04
CA ALA A 112 -13.93 17.76 -0.76
C ALA A 112 -15.17 18.64 -0.97
N VAL A 113 -15.86 18.48 -2.09
CA VAL A 113 -17.11 19.20 -2.39
C VAL A 113 -18.22 18.86 -1.38
N ALA A 114 -18.38 17.58 -1.01
CA ALA A 114 -19.39 17.20 -0.02
C ALA A 114 -19.16 17.86 1.35
N ILE A 115 -17.90 17.99 1.78
CA ILE A 115 -17.52 18.66 3.02
C ILE A 115 -17.83 20.15 2.95
N THR A 116 -17.47 20.84 1.87
CA THR A 116 -17.69 22.28 1.71
C THR A 116 -19.16 22.62 1.54
N ASP A 117 -19.94 21.80 0.84
CA ASP A 117 -21.39 21.91 0.74
C ASP A 117 -22.07 21.76 2.11
N ALA A 118 -21.68 20.76 2.90
CA ALA A 118 -22.21 20.51 4.24
C ALA A 118 -21.94 21.70 5.19
N LEU A 119 -20.74 22.29 5.10
CA LEU A 119 -20.39 23.48 5.87
C LEU A 119 -21.19 24.70 5.40
N SER A 120 -21.31 24.92 4.09
CA SER A 120 -22.01 26.07 3.49
C SER A 120 -23.50 26.07 3.81
N ALA A 121 -24.14 24.93 3.81
CA ALA A 121 -25.57 24.80 4.08
C ALA A 121 -26.01 25.43 5.41
N ASN A 122 -25.16 25.41 6.42
CA ASN A 122 -25.50 25.84 7.79
C ASN A 122 -24.72 27.05 8.28
N ARG A 123 -23.58 27.38 7.70
CA ARG A 123 -22.59 28.31 8.25
C ARG A 123 -22.15 29.43 7.30
N TYR A 124 -22.66 29.50 6.09
CA TYR A 124 -22.26 30.53 5.12
C TYR A 124 -22.40 31.95 5.69
N GLY A 125 -21.36 32.74 5.55
CA GLY A 125 -21.28 34.13 6.04
C GLY A 125 -21.11 34.27 7.56
N LYS A 126 -20.96 33.17 8.31
CA LYS A 126 -20.74 33.17 9.77
C LYS A 126 -19.30 32.82 10.11
N ASN A 127 -18.90 33.18 11.32
CA ASN A 127 -17.67 32.65 11.90
C ASN A 127 -17.93 31.17 12.23
N ILE A 128 -16.98 30.33 11.87
CA ILE A 128 -17.02 28.90 12.16
C ILE A 128 -15.85 28.55 13.09
N GLU A 129 -16.11 27.69 14.06
CA GLU A 129 -15.07 27.18 14.95
C GLU A 129 -14.34 26.03 14.26
N GLU A 130 -13.03 25.94 14.46
CA GLU A 130 -12.19 24.87 13.90
C GLU A 130 -12.71 23.47 14.27
N GLN A 131 -13.16 23.31 15.51
CA GLN A 131 -13.75 22.06 16.01
C GLN A 131 -14.96 21.63 15.17
N GLU A 132 -15.78 22.58 14.74
CA GLU A 132 -16.96 22.31 13.92
C GLU A 132 -16.59 21.84 12.51
N ILE A 133 -15.56 22.49 11.91
CA ILE A 133 -15.05 22.06 10.60
C ILE A 133 -14.52 20.64 10.67
N ARG A 134 -13.74 20.31 11.70
CA ARG A 134 -13.20 18.98 11.95
C ARG A 134 -14.33 17.93 12.15
N SER A 135 -15.40 18.31 12.84
CA SER A 135 -16.54 17.42 13.04
C SER A 135 -17.25 17.11 11.73
N VAL A 136 -17.52 18.12 10.91
CA VAL A 136 -18.14 17.93 9.58
C VAL A 136 -17.22 17.12 8.67
N LEU A 137 -15.91 17.38 8.69
CA LEU A 137 -14.91 16.59 7.97
C LEU A 137 -15.00 15.11 8.37
N ALA A 138 -15.01 14.81 9.66
CA ALA A 138 -15.12 13.44 10.14
C ALA A 138 -16.42 12.77 9.70
N GLU A 139 -17.55 13.46 9.83
CA GLU A 139 -18.88 12.94 9.42
C GLU A 139 -18.94 12.63 7.92
N GLU A 140 -18.45 13.51 7.06
CA GLU A 140 -18.47 13.28 5.61
C GLU A 140 -17.48 12.17 5.19
N VAL A 141 -16.30 12.10 5.80
CA VAL A 141 -15.34 11.03 5.59
C VAL A 141 -15.91 9.69 6.04
N GLU A 142 -16.55 9.63 7.21
CA GLU A 142 -17.20 8.42 7.72
C GLU A 142 -18.32 7.92 6.79
N LYS A 143 -19.14 8.82 6.24
CA LYS A 143 -20.19 8.46 5.27
C LYS A 143 -19.62 7.76 4.02
N VAL A 144 -18.45 8.19 3.57
CA VAL A 144 -17.76 7.58 2.43
C VAL A 144 -17.18 6.21 2.78
N LEU A 145 -16.62 6.09 3.99
CA LEU A 145 -15.87 4.90 4.41
C LEU A 145 -16.75 3.79 5.00
N SER A 146 -17.85 4.13 5.67
CA SER A 146 -18.74 3.14 6.33
C SER A 146 -19.22 2.01 5.41
N PRO A 147 -19.61 2.26 4.15
CA PRO A 147 -20.04 1.18 3.24
C PRO A 147 -18.94 0.18 2.87
N VAL A 148 -17.68 0.55 3.02
CA VAL A 148 -16.51 -0.29 2.64
C VAL A 148 -15.75 -0.83 3.85
N ALA A 149 -16.07 -0.37 5.05
CA ALA A 149 -15.49 -0.85 6.30
C ALA A 149 -16.18 -2.17 6.72
N VAL A 150 -15.77 -3.25 6.10
CA VAL A 150 -16.30 -4.59 6.39
C VAL A 150 -15.15 -5.52 6.78
N PRO A 151 -15.36 -6.44 7.73
CA PRO A 151 -14.34 -7.39 8.14
C PRO A 151 -14.01 -8.38 7.02
N LEU A 152 -12.79 -8.90 7.03
CA LEU A 152 -12.44 -10.04 6.19
C LEU A 152 -13.14 -11.29 6.74
N GLU A 153 -14.13 -11.78 6.03
CA GLU A 153 -14.82 -13.03 6.36
C GLU A 153 -14.14 -14.21 5.66
N LEU A 154 -13.63 -15.14 6.46
CA LEU A 154 -13.10 -16.39 5.97
C LEU A 154 -14.24 -17.42 5.89
N ASN A 155 -14.63 -17.81 4.69
CA ASN A 155 -15.57 -18.91 4.54
C ASN A 155 -14.82 -20.25 4.73
N LEU A 156 -14.91 -20.83 5.92
CA LEU A 156 -14.26 -22.08 6.29
C LEU A 156 -14.99 -23.33 5.76
N GLU A 157 -16.08 -23.18 4.99
CA GLU A 157 -16.63 -24.27 4.17
C GLU A 157 -15.66 -24.62 3.03
N HIS A 158 -14.90 -23.63 2.55
CA HIS A 158 -13.78 -23.83 1.64
C HIS A 158 -12.53 -24.23 2.43
N LYS A 159 -11.99 -25.40 2.15
CA LYS A 159 -10.74 -25.89 2.77
C LYS A 159 -9.71 -26.24 1.70
N PRO A 160 -8.76 -25.32 1.48
CA PRO A 160 -8.52 -24.03 2.12
C PRO A 160 -9.37 -22.88 1.55
N HIS A 161 -9.64 -21.83 2.34
CA HIS A 161 -9.99 -20.51 1.83
C HIS A 161 -8.74 -19.89 1.17
N ILE A 162 -8.80 -19.62 -0.12
CA ILE A 162 -7.64 -19.17 -0.90
C ILE A 162 -7.63 -17.65 -1.00
N ILE A 163 -6.56 -17.02 -0.47
CA ILE A 163 -6.29 -15.59 -0.54
C ILE A 163 -5.12 -15.36 -1.50
N LEU A 164 -5.37 -14.69 -2.62
CA LEU A 164 -4.34 -14.23 -3.54
C LEU A 164 -3.97 -12.78 -3.21
N VAL A 165 -2.71 -12.54 -2.81
CA VAL A 165 -2.24 -11.20 -2.43
C VAL A 165 -1.51 -10.57 -3.61
N VAL A 166 -2.06 -9.45 -4.11
CA VAL A 166 -1.57 -8.75 -5.29
C VAL A 166 -1.18 -7.30 -4.95
N GLY A 167 -0.44 -6.65 -5.85
CA GLY A 167 -0.01 -5.25 -5.69
C GLY A 167 1.40 -5.04 -6.24
N VAL A 168 1.81 -3.79 -6.36
CA VAL A 168 3.15 -3.46 -6.90
C VAL A 168 4.26 -3.77 -5.89
N ASN A 169 5.51 -3.80 -6.36
CA ASN A 169 6.65 -3.99 -5.46
C ASN A 169 6.74 -2.83 -4.45
N GLY A 170 7.06 -3.16 -3.22
CA GLY A 170 7.19 -2.18 -2.13
C GLY A 170 5.90 -1.83 -1.39
N THR A 171 4.72 -2.27 -1.85
CA THR A 171 3.44 -2.02 -1.15
C THR A 171 3.24 -2.85 0.11
N GLY A 172 4.18 -3.72 0.47
CA GLY A 172 4.09 -4.50 1.69
C GLY A 172 3.33 -5.82 1.58
N LYS A 173 3.18 -6.43 0.38
CA LYS A 173 2.51 -7.73 0.17
C LYS A 173 3.00 -8.80 1.15
N THR A 174 4.28 -9.15 1.07
CA THR A 174 4.89 -10.21 1.90
C THR A 174 4.77 -9.90 3.40
N THR A 175 4.93 -8.64 3.80
CA THR A 175 4.75 -8.18 5.18
C THR A 175 3.30 -8.30 5.63
N THR A 176 2.34 -7.93 4.78
CA THR A 176 0.90 -8.08 5.06
C THR A 176 0.53 -9.55 5.23
N ILE A 177 1.03 -10.43 4.34
CA ILE A 177 0.85 -11.88 4.47
C ILE A 177 1.37 -12.36 5.83
N GLY A 178 2.58 -11.96 6.22
CA GLY A 178 3.17 -12.36 7.49
C GLY A 178 2.36 -11.89 8.70
N LYS A 179 1.95 -10.63 8.73
CA LYS A 179 1.12 -10.06 9.82
C LYS A 179 -0.26 -10.71 9.89
N LEU A 180 -0.90 -10.93 8.73
CA LEU A 180 -2.20 -11.59 8.65
C LEU A 180 -2.10 -13.05 9.08
N THR A 181 -1.04 -13.76 8.67
CA THR A 181 -0.76 -15.12 9.13
C THR A 181 -0.64 -15.16 10.65
N ALA A 182 0.14 -14.26 11.25
CA ALA A 182 0.31 -14.20 12.70
C ALA A 182 -1.04 -13.95 13.42
N LYS A 183 -1.92 -13.14 12.85
CA LYS A 183 -3.25 -12.90 13.40
C LYS A 183 -4.11 -14.16 13.31
N LEU A 184 -4.21 -14.78 12.14
CA LEU A 184 -5.04 -15.97 11.92
C LEU A 184 -4.56 -17.18 12.72
N THR A 185 -3.25 -17.39 12.84
CA THR A 185 -2.71 -18.50 13.64
C THR A 185 -2.94 -18.30 15.14
N ARG A 186 -2.90 -17.06 15.65
CA ARG A 186 -3.30 -16.76 17.04
C ARG A 186 -4.79 -17.04 17.30
N GLU A 187 -5.63 -16.90 16.29
CA GLU A 187 -7.05 -17.24 16.33
C GLU A 187 -7.32 -18.74 16.13
N GLY A 188 -6.27 -19.54 15.91
CA GLY A 188 -6.33 -21.00 15.81
C GLY A 188 -6.52 -21.54 14.39
N ALA A 189 -6.41 -20.72 13.35
CA ALA A 189 -6.50 -21.18 11.98
C ALA A 189 -5.20 -21.86 11.51
N ASN A 190 -5.33 -22.96 10.76
CA ASN A 190 -4.22 -23.62 10.09
C ASN A 190 -3.93 -22.91 8.76
N VAL A 191 -2.88 -22.11 8.72
CA VAL A 191 -2.50 -21.30 7.57
C VAL A 191 -1.35 -21.94 6.84
N MET A 192 -1.40 -21.98 5.50
CA MET A 192 -0.30 -22.34 4.62
C MET A 192 0.04 -21.16 3.71
N LEU A 193 1.32 -20.99 3.41
CA LEU A 193 1.84 -19.89 2.58
C LEU A 193 2.43 -20.42 1.28
N ALA A 194 2.31 -19.66 0.20
CA ALA A 194 2.92 -19.96 -1.09
C ALA A 194 3.73 -18.75 -1.60
N ALA A 195 5.03 -18.95 -1.86
CA ALA A 195 5.98 -17.94 -2.28
C ALA A 195 5.93 -17.72 -3.81
N GLY A 196 4.85 -17.11 -4.32
CA GLY A 196 4.62 -16.92 -5.76
C GLY A 196 5.41 -15.76 -6.38
N ASP A 197 6.06 -14.88 -5.61
CA ASP A 197 7.07 -13.93 -6.13
C ASP A 197 8.40 -14.68 -6.39
N THR A 198 8.36 -15.61 -7.36
CA THR A 198 9.48 -16.54 -7.64
C THR A 198 10.71 -15.84 -8.23
N PHE A 199 10.59 -14.62 -8.71
CA PHE A 199 11.70 -13.87 -9.31
C PHE A 199 12.55 -13.12 -8.29
N ARG A 200 12.08 -12.98 -7.06
CA ARG A 200 12.79 -12.25 -6.00
C ARG A 200 13.18 -13.16 -4.86
N ALA A 201 14.45 -13.59 -4.87
CA ALA A 201 15.00 -14.45 -3.81
C ALA A 201 14.75 -13.88 -2.40
N ALA A 202 14.92 -12.56 -2.23
CA ALA A 202 14.68 -11.90 -0.96
C ALA A 202 13.19 -11.95 -0.52
N ALA A 203 12.23 -11.93 -1.45
CA ALA A 203 10.81 -12.05 -1.12
C ALA A 203 10.47 -13.48 -0.66
N VAL A 204 11.00 -14.48 -1.36
CA VAL A 204 10.85 -15.89 -0.98
C VAL A 204 11.43 -16.14 0.40
N GLU A 205 12.64 -15.63 0.67
CA GLU A 205 13.30 -15.78 1.97
C GLU A 205 12.52 -15.06 3.07
N GLN A 206 12.08 -13.83 2.82
CA GLN A 206 11.23 -13.09 3.75
C GLN A 206 9.96 -13.86 4.12
N LEU A 207 9.30 -14.49 3.13
CA LEU A 207 8.08 -15.26 3.39
C LEU A 207 8.38 -16.52 4.21
N LYS A 208 9.53 -17.18 4.01
CA LYS A 208 9.99 -18.30 4.83
C LYS A 208 10.21 -17.89 6.29
N ILE A 209 10.87 -16.75 6.52
CA ILE A 209 11.06 -16.19 7.86
C ILE A 209 9.70 -15.93 8.54
N TRP A 210 8.72 -15.42 7.81
CA TRP A 210 7.37 -15.25 8.34
C TRP A 210 6.72 -16.60 8.67
N GLY A 211 6.86 -17.59 7.80
CA GLY A 211 6.38 -18.96 8.06
C GLY A 211 6.97 -19.55 9.33
N GLU A 212 8.30 -19.45 9.52
CA GLU A 212 8.98 -19.92 10.74
C GLU A 212 8.46 -19.20 11.99
N ARG A 213 8.33 -17.87 11.95
CA ARG A 213 7.83 -17.08 13.09
C ARG A 213 6.39 -17.39 13.49
N THR A 214 5.56 -17.78 12.54
CA THR A 214 4.12 -18.01 12.74
C THR A 214 3.78 -19.50 12.85
N GLY A 215 4.74 -20.39 12.57
CA GLY A 215 4.49 -21.83 12.48
C GLY A 215 3.71 -22.25 11.23
N ALA A 216 3.57 -21.38 10.23
CA ALA A 216 2.88 -21.69 8.99
C ALA A 216 3.84 -22.30 7.96
N PRO A 217 3.53 -23.49 7.38
CA PRO A 217 4.35 -24.08 6.32
C PRO A 217 4.36 -23.20 5.08
N VAL A 218 5.52 -23.12 4.41
CA VAL A 218 5.73 -22.32 3.21
C VAL A 218 6.09 -23.19 2.04
N ILE A 219 5.27 -23.15 1.00
CA ILE A 219 5.54 -23.78 -0.28
C ILE A 219 6.35 -22.81 -1.14
N SER A 220 7.53 -23.25 -1.57
CA SER A 220 8.40 -22.46 -2.44
C SER A 220 9.02 -23.36 -3.53
N ARG A 221 9.48 -22.75 -4.61
CA ARG A 221 10.22 -23.38 -5.70
C ARG A 221 11.51 -22.63 -5.98
N ASP A 222 12.29 -23.13 -6.92
CA ASP A 222 13.50 -22.48 -7.39
C ASP A 222 13.20 -21.09 -7.96
N ILE A 223 14.19 -20.20 -7.88
CA ILE A 223 14.08 -18.84 -8.40
C ILE A 223 13.80 -18.88 -9.91
N GLY A 224 12.80 -18.12 -10.34
CA GLY A 224 12.34 -18.07 -11.72
C GLY A 224 11.39 -19.20 -12.14
N ALA A 225 10.99 -20.05 -11.20
CA ALA A 225 9.97 -21.08 -11.49
C ALA A 225 8.62 -20.45 -11.84
N ASP A 226 7.79 -21.20 -12.55
CA ASP A 226 6.43 -20.77 -12.91
C ASP A 226 5.52 -20.61 -11.68
N ALA A 227 5.12 -19.36 -11.40
CA ALA A 227 4.28 -19.03 -10.25
C ALA A 227 2.91 -19.74 -10.32
N SER A 228 2.36 -19.95 -11.50
CA SER A 228 1.09 -20.67 -11.66
C SER A 228 1.20 -22.16 -11.31
N GLY A 229 2.33 -22.79 -11.63
CA GLY A 229 2.64 -24.16 -11.21
C GLY A 229 2.85 -24.26 -9.71
N LEU A 230 3.49 -23.28 -9.09
CA LEU A 230 3.60 -23.18 -7.62
C LEU A 230 2.22 -23.08 -6.96
N ALA A 231 1.34 -22.21 -7.47
CA ALA A 231 -0.02 -22.07 -6.95
C ALA A 231 -0.81 -23.38 -7.03
N PHE A 232 -0.66 -24.13 -8.12
CA PHE A 232 -1.27 -25.43 -8.29
C PHE A 232 -0.84 -26.43 -7.20
N ASP A 233 0.48 -26.55 -6.98
CA ASP A 233 1.01 -27.46 -5.97
C ASP A 233 0.62 -27.01 -4.55
N ALA A 234 0.68 -25.72 -4.26
CA ALA A 234 0.30 -25.17 -2.96
C ALA A 234 -1.16 -25.49 -2.62
N ILE A 235 -2.08 -25.39 -3.56
CA ILE A 235 -3.49 -25.76 -3.35
C ILE A 235 -3.62 -27.26 -3.05
N LYS A 236 -2.90 -28.09 -3.79
CA LYS A 236 -2.91 -29.55 -3.58
C LYS A 236 -2.36 -29.92 -2.19
N GLU A 237 -1.26 -29.31 -1.80
CA GLU A 237 -0.65 -29.54 -0.49
C GLU A 237 -1.51 -28.99 0.66
N ALA A 238 -2.09 -27.80 0.51
CA ALA A 238 -3.00 -27.23 1.50
C ALA A 238 -4.25 -28.08 1.71
N LYS A 239 -4.83 -28.63 0.64
CA LYS A 239 -5.95 -29.59 0.72
C LYS A 239 -5.53 -30.87 1.45
N ALA A 240 -4.37 -31.41 1.13
CA ALA A 240 -3.85 -32.64 1.76
C ALA A 240 -3.54 -32.43 3.25
N ALA A 241 -3.02 -31.25 3.63
CA ALA A 241 -2.72 -30.88 5.01
C ALA A 241 -3.98 -30.46 5.82
N GLY A 242 -5.13 -30.30 5.18
CA GLY A 242 -6.35 -29.82 5.84
C GLY A 242 -6.25 -28.37 6.31
N SER A 243 -5.47 -27.53 5.59
CA SER A 243 -5.33 -26.13 5.92
C SER A 243 -6.65 -25.39 5.82
N ASP A 244 -6.90 -24.47 6.75
CA ASP A 244 -8.10 -23.61 6.73
C ASP A 244 -7.91 -22.47 5.73
N VAL A 245 -6.70 -21.93 5.62
CA VAL A 245 -6.35 -20.80 4.74
C VAL A 245 -5.07 -21.09 3.95
N LEU A 246 -5.09 -20.76 2.67
CA LEU A 246 -3.89 -20.68 1.83
C LEU A 246 -3.70 -19.24 1.36
N MET A 247 -2.57 -18.63 1.72
CA MET A 247 -2.18 -17.31 1.19
C MET A 247 -1.09 -17.44 0.14
N ILE A 248 -1.30 -16.82 -1.01
CA ILE A 248 -0.37 -16.85 -2.14
C ILE A 248 0.19 -15.45 -2.34
N ASP A 249 1.50 -15.27 -2.12
CA ASP A 249 2.24 -14.06 -2.49
C ASP A 249 2.42 -14.03 -4.01
N THR A 250 2.50 -12.84 -4.61
CA THR A 250 2.68 -12.68 -6.05
C THR A 250 3.77 -11.67 -6.38
N ALA A 251 4.33 -11.75 -7.58
CA ALA A 251 5.17 -10.70 -8.14
C ALA A 251 4.44 -9.35 -8.19
N GLY A 252 5.21 -8.26 -8.25
CA GLY A 252 4.63 -6.91 -8.29
C GLY A 252 5.43 -5.96 -9.19
N ARG A 253 6.03 -6.44 -10.28
CA ARG A 253 6.89 -5.67 -11.17
C ARG A 253 6.09 -4.79 -12.12
N LEU A 254 5.63 -3.63 -11.64
CA LEU A 254 4.79 -2.72 -12.44
C LEU A 254 5.52 -2.08 -13.63
N GLN A 255 6.86 -2.02 -13.61
CA GLN A 255 7.66 -1.56 -14.75
C GLN A 255 7.45 -2.40 -16.00
N ASN A 256 7.09 -3.68 -15.86
CA ASN A 256 6.60 -4.54 -16.93
C ASN A 256 5.14 -4.96 -16.67
N ARG A 257 4.26 -3.98 -16.79
CA ARG A 257 2.85 -4.08 -16.41
C ARG A 257 2.12 -5.18 -17.19
N VAL A 258 2.41 -5.35 -18.48
CA VAL A 258 1.73 -6.34 -19.31
C VAL A 258 2.04 -7.76 -18.82
N GLU A 259 3.32 -8.07 -18.66
CA GLU A 259 3.75 -9.38 -18.16
C GLU A 259 3.21 -9.69 -16.77
N LEU A 260 3.20 -8.69 -15.87
CA LEU A 260 2.64 -8.87 -14.52
C LEU A 260 1.15 -9.24 -14.59
N MET A 261 0.38 -8.57 -15.43
CA MET A 261 -1.06 -8.85 -15.55
C MET A 261 -1.32 -10.20 -16.19
N GLU A 262 -0.56 -10.58 -17.22
CA GLU A 262 -0.62 -11.90 -17.84
C GLU A 262 -0.26 -13.03 -16.87
N GLU A 263 0.75 -12.82 -16.01
CA GLU A 263 1.13 -13.76 -14.96
C GLU A 263 0.00 -13.94 -13.93
N LEU A 264 -0.59 -12.84 -13.45
CA LEU A 264 -1.70 -12.87 -12.50
C LEU A 264 -2.94 -13.58 -13.12
N GLU A 265 -3.31 -13.25 -14.35
CA GLU A 265 -4.40 -13.92 -15.06
C GLU A 265 -4.13 -15.44 -15.21
N LYS A 266 -2.88 -15.82 -15.46
CA LYS A 266 -2.46 -17.23 -15.54
C LYS A 266 -2.59 -17.93 -14.19
N ILE A 267 -2.13 -17.31 -13.09
CA ILE A 267 -2.26 -17.84 -11.74
C ILE A 267 -3.75 -18.05 -11.40
N ILE A 268 -4.59 -17.04 -11.60
CA ILE A 268 -6.02 -17.09 -11.32
C ILE A 268 -6.70 -18.21 -12.13
N ARG A 269 -6.37 -18.34 -13.41
CA ARG A 269 -6.89 -19.41 -14.26
C ARG A 269 -6.52 -20.81 -13.76
N VAL A 270 -5.29 -20.97 -13.24
CA VAL A 270 -4.83 -22.23 -12.67
C VAL A 270 -5.53 -22.53 -11.35
N ILE A 271 -5.72 -21.54 -10.49
CA ILE A 271 -6.46 -21.65 -9.24
C ILE A 271 -7.90 -22.10 -9.53
N LYS A 272 -8.59 -21.46 -10.47
CA LYS A 272 -9.97 -21.81 -10.90
C LYS A 272 -10.13 -23.23 -11.47
N LYS A 273 -9.07 -23.78 -12.04
CA LYS A 273 -9.09 -25.19 -12.48
C LYS A 273 -9.10 -26.17 -11.30
N GLN A 274 -8.60 -25.79 -10.14
CA GLN A 274 -8.59 -26.60 -8.92
C GLN A 274 -9.86 -26.41 -8.08
N ASP A 275 -10.43 -25.21 -8.14
CA ASP A 275 -11.65 -24.79 -7.48
C ASP A 275 -12.26 -23.61 -8.24
N GLU A 276 -13.43 -23.82 -8.86
CA GLU A 276 -14.08 -22.81 -9.70
C GLU A 276 -14.47 -21.54 -8.92
N THR A 277 -14.64 -21.65 -7.60
CA THR A 277 -15.00 -20.54 -6.72
C THR A 277 -13.80 -19.71 -6.28
N ALA A 278 -12.58 -20.26 -6.42
CA ALA A 278 -11.34 -19.62 -5.98
C ALA A 278 -10.69 -18.76 -7.10
N PRO A 279 -9.83 -17.79 -6.74
CA PRO A 279 -9.49 -17.37 -5.37
C PRO A 279 -10.69 -16.73 -4.67
N HIS A 280 -10.92 -17.05 -3.40
CA HIS A 280 -12.07 -16.55 -2.64
C HIS A 280 -11.87 -15.08 -2.24
N THR A 281 -10.62 -14.70 -1.99
CA THR A 281 -10.21 -13.33 -1.75
C THR A 281 -9.03 -12.97 -2.65
N VAL A 282 -9.15 -11.90 -3.41
CA VAL A 282 -8.04 -11.24 -4.11
C VAL A 282 -7.77 -9.93 -3.39
N LEU A 283 -6.71 -9.94 -2.58
CA LEU A 283 -6.36 -8.87 -1.67
C LEU A 283 -5.32 -7.96 -2.30
N LEU A 284 -5.68 -6.72 -2.61
CA LEU A 284 -4.75 -5.73 -3.15
C LEU A 284 -4.10 -4.94 -2.01
N THR A 285 -2.78 -4.97 -1.94
CA THR A 285 -2.02 -4.10 -1.03
C THR A 285 -1.64 -2.81 -1.74
N LEU A 286 -1.94 -1.68 -1.11
CA LEU A 286 -1.67 -0.33 -1.60
C LEU A 286 -0.77 0.41 -0.60
N ASP A 287 0.14 1.21 -1.12
CA ASP A 287 1.03 2.07 -0.33
C ASP A 287 0.46 3.48 -0.28
N ALA A 288 0.09 3.97 0.92
CA ALA A 288 -0.48 5.29 1.11
C ALA A 288 0.46 6.42 0.66
N THR A 289 1.78 6.18 0.67
CA THR A 289 2.77 7.19 0.24
C THR A 289 2.69 7.50 -1.26
N THR A 290 2.07 6.63 -2.06
CA THR A 290 1.94 6.80 -3.51
C THR A 290 0.85 7.79 -3.93
N GLY A 291 -0.02 8.21 -2.99
CA GLY A 291 -1.08 9.19 -3.24
C GLY A 291 -1.97 8.78 -4.43
N GLN A 292 -2.28 9.71 -5.33
CA GLN A 292 -3.18 9.52 -6.47
C GLN A 292 -2.79 8.35 -7.40
N ASN A 293 -1.53 7.94 -7.44
CA ASN A 293 -1.12 6.77 -8.23
C ASN A 293 -1.78 5.47 -7.74
N ALA A 294 -2.18 5.40 -6.47
CA ALA A 294 -2.89 4.24 -5.92
C ALA A 294 -4.25 4.02 -6.61
N LEU A 295 -4.96 5.08 -7.01
CA LEU A 295 -6.24 4.98 -7.73
C LEU A 295 -6.10 4.19 -9.04
N GLN A 296 -5.05 4.48 -9.81
CA GLN A 296 -4.79 3.76 -11.07
C GLN A 296 -4.42 2.30 -10.82
N GLN A 297 -3.69 2.02 -9.74
CA GLN A 297 -3.39 0.64 -9.35
C GLN A 297 -4.67 -0.13 -9.06
N VAL A 298 -5.59 0.42 -8.26
CA VAL A 298 -6.87 -0.23 -7.97
C VAL A 298 -7.63 -0.56 -9.25
N GLU A 299 -7.73 0.39 -10.18
CA GLU A 299 -8.45 0.21 -11.43
C GLU A 299 -7.90 -0.99 -12.24
N ILE A 300 -6.58 -1.03 -12.41
CA ILE A 300 -5.90 -2.06 -13.19
C ILE A 300 -6.03 -3.44 -12.53
N PHE A 301 -5.72 -3.54 -11.24
CA PHE A 301 -5.76 -4.80 -10.54
C PHE A 301 -7.20 -5.32 -10.37
N LYS A 302 -8.19 -4.42 -10.20
CA LYS A 302 -9.61 -4.77 -10.17
C LYS A 302 -10.06 -5.40 -11.49
N GLU A 303 -9.68 -4.77 -12.61
CA GLU A 303 -10.03 -5.27 -13.95
C GLU A 303 -9.35 -6.61 -14.27
N LYS A 304 -8.05 -6.74 -13.99
CA LYS A 304 -7.22 -7.86 -14.43
C LYS A 304 -7.17 -9.03 -13.45
N ALA A 305 -7.18 -8.75 -12.17
CA ALA A 305 -7.07 -9.77 -11.13
C ALA A 305 -8.38 -10.02 -10.37
N GLY A 306 -9.43 -9.22 -10.61
CA GLY A 306 -10.70 -9.38 -9.92
C GLY A 306 -10.60 -9.05 -8.43
N VAL A 307 -9.86 -8.01 -8.05
CA VAL A 307 -9.69 -7.55 -6.66
C VAL A 307 -11.05 -7.36 -6.00
N ASN A 308 -11.21 -7.95 -4.82
CA ASN A 308 -12.43 -7.87 -4.00
C ASN A 308 -12.16 -7.43 -2.56
N GLY A 309 -10.92 -7.03 -2.23
CA GLY A 309 -10.56 -6.48 -0.94
C GLY A 309 -9.26 -5.68 -0.98
N LEU A 310 -9.15 -4.70 -0.10
CA LEU A 310 -8.01 -3.78 -0.03
C LEU A 310 -7.31 -3.85 1.33
N VAL A 311 -6.00 -3.63 1.31
CA VAL A 311 -5.17 -3.29 2.47
C VAL A 311 -4.40 -2.03 2.15
N MET A 312 -4.57 -0.99 2.95
CA MET A 312 -3.76 0.23 2.85
C MET A 312 -2.61 0.16 3.83
N THR A 313 -1.38 0.22 3.33
CA THR A 313 -0.15 0.13 4.14
C THR A 313 0.54 1.48 4.27
N LYS A 314 1.48 1.59 5.21
CA LYS A 314 2.38 2.74 5.39
C LYS A 314 1.67 4.08 5.68
N LEU A 315 0.55 4.02 6.38
CA LEU A 315 -0.15 5.24 6.81
C LEU A 315 0.70 6.11 7.74
N ASP A 316 1.59 5.49 8.52
CA ASP A 316 2.54 6.14 9.43
C ASP A 316 3.65 6.92 8.70
N GLY A 317 3.90 6.59 7.45
CA GLY A 317 4.94 7.18 6.62
C GLY A 317 4.56 8.49 5.92
N THR A 318 3.26 8.85 5.86
CA THR A 318 2.77 9.86 4.93
C THR A 318 1.82 10.89 5.53
N ALA A 319 1.79 12.08 4.92
CA ALA A 319 0.74 13.08 5.12
C ALA A 319 -0.46 12.90 4.15
N ARG A 320 -0.45 11.84 3.33
CA ARG A 320 -1.43 11.57 2.26
C ARG A 320 -2.40 10.45 2.61
N GLY A 321 -2.70 10.22 3.89
CA GLY A 321 -3.63 9.18 4.34
C GLY A 321 -5.05 9.36 3.78
N GLY A 322 -5.41 10.56 3.34
CA GLY A 322 -6.70 10.85 2.66
C GLY A 322 -6.94 10.04 1.39
N ILE A 323 -5.90 9.50 0.76
CA ILE A 323 -6.03 8.69 -0.45
C ILE A 323 -6.97 7.48 -0.28
N LEU A 324 -7.05 6.92 0.92
CA LEU A 324 -7.98 5.83 1.20
C LEU A 324 -9.45 6.27 1.00
N VAL A 325 -9.77 7.52 1.37
CA VAL A 325 -11.11 8.10 1.19
C VAL A 325 -11.44 8.21 -0.30
N ALA A 326 -10.52 8.76 -1.10
CA ALA A 326 -10.70 8.89 -2.55
C ALA A 326 -10.86 7.53 -3.25
N ILE A 327 -10.07 6.52 -2.85
CA ILE A 327 -10.18 5.15 -3.36
C ILE A 327 -11.54 4.55 -3.00
N SER A 328 -11.98 4.71 -1.77
CA SER A 328 -13.26 4.19 -1.28
C SER A 328 -14.46 4.82 -1.99
N ALA A 329 -14.44 6.13 -2.17
CA ALA A 329 -15.47 6.86 -2.92
C ALA A 329 -15.60 6.34 -4.36
N LYS A 330 -14.47 6.21 -5.06
CA LYS A 330 -14.45 5.85 -6.48
C LYS A 330 -14.72 4.36 -6.73
N HIS A 331 -14.07 3.47 -5.98
CA HIS A 331 -14.05 2.03 -6.31
C HIS A 331 -15.00 1.18 -5.49
N LYS A 332 -15.43 1.64 -4.31
CA LYS A 332 -16.38 0.97 -3.40
C LYS A 332 -15.99 -0.48 -3.11
N LEU A 333 -14.70 -0.73 -2.99
CA LEU A 333 -14.17 -2.04 -2.62
C LEU A 333 -14.03 -2.14 -1.09
N PRO A 334 -14.29 -3.31 -0.50
CA PRO A 334 -14.01 -3.56 0.91
C PRO A 334 -12.59 -3.20 1.29
N VAL A 335 -12.42 -2.47 2.39
CA VAL A 335 -11.13 -2.22 3.03
C VAL A 335 -11.08 -3.09 4.28
N TYR A 336 -10.22 -4.10 4.29
CA TYR A 336 -10.15 -5.04 5.39
C TYR A 336 -9.19 -4.60 6.49
N PHE A 337 -8.03 -4.07 6.09
CA PHE A 337 -6.97 -3.71 7.04
C PHE A 337 -6.25 -2.44 6.64
N VAL A 338 -5.67 -1.81 7.65
CA VAL A 338 -4.74 -0.69 7.50
C VAL A 338 -3.42 -0.98 8.23
N GLY A 339 -2.30 -0.67 7.59
CA GLY A 339 -0.95 -0.79 8.16
C GLY A 339 -0.50 0.55 8.70
N VAL A 340 -0.19 0.58 10.00
CA VAL A 340 0.11 1.79 10.77
C VAL A 340 1.52 1.78 11.37
N GLY A 341 2.36 0.85 10.92
CA GLY A 341 3.73 0.69 11.38
C GLY A 341 4.37 -0.62 10.90
N GLU A 342 5.58 -0.90 11.37
CA GLU A 342 6.37 -2.07 10.95
C GLU A 342 6.19 -3.30 11.87
N GLY A 343 5.72 -3.12 13.08
CA GLY A 343 5.50 -4.19 14.06
C GLY A 343 4.51 -5.25 13.56
N ILE A 344 4.59 -6.45 14.13
CA ILE A 344 3.72 -7.58 13.77
C ILE A 344 2.24 -7.28 14.05
N ASP A 345 1.97 -6.45 15.05
CA ASP A 345 0.63 -6.05 15.48
C ASP A 345 0.14 -4.75 14.82
N ASP A 346 0.95 -4.12 13.93
CA ASP A 346 0.62 -2.87 13.24
C ASP A 346 -0.16 -3.09 11.93
N LEU A 347 -0.93 -4.16 11.86
CA LEU A 347 -1.95 -4.40 10.83
C LEU A 347 -3.31 -4.46 11.51
N GLU A 348 -4.04 -3.35 11.43
CA GLU A 348 -5.29 -3.17 12.14
C GLU A 348 -6.50 -3.43 11.24
N PRO A 349 -7.59 -4.04 11.76
CA PRO A 349 -8.87 -4.05 11.07
C PRO A 349 -9.28 -2.62 10.74
N PHE A 350 -9.90 -2.44 9.59
CA PHE A 350 -10.33 -1.11 9.20
C PHE A 350 -11.69 -0.76 9.81
N GLU A 351 -11.75 0.38 10.52
CA GLU A 351 -12.96 0.94 11.10
C GLU A 351 -13.15 2.39 10.62
N ALA A 352 -14.29 2.66 9.98
CA ALA A 352 -14.55 3.93 9.31
C ALA A 352 -14.61 5.12 10.27
N ASP A 353 -15.34 4.98 11.39
CA ASP A 353 -15.52 6.01 12.41
C ASP A 353 -14.18 6.43 13.02
N GLU A 354 -13.38 5.45 13.43
CA GLU A 354 -12.09 5.68 14.06
C GLU A 354 -11.07 6.31 13.10
N PHE A 355 -11.07 5.86 11.83
CA PHE A 355 -10.23 6.46 10.80
C PHE A 355 -10.64 7.91 10.52
N ALA A 356 -11.95 8.17 10.40
CA ALA A 356 -12.48 9.52 10.14
C ALA A 356 -12.13 10.50 11.28
N LYS A 357 -12.28 10.08 12.54
CA LYS A 357 -11.87 10.87 13.71
C LYS A 357 -10.37 11.12 13.74
N ALA A 358 -9.58 10.08 13.48
CA ALA A 358 -8.12 10.19 13.50
C ALA A 358 -7.60 11.15 12.43
N ILE A 359 -8.12 11.09 11.18
CA ILE A 359 -7.68 12.00 10.10
C ILE A 359 -8.13 13.44 10.33
N ALA A 360 -9.31 13.64 10.93
CA ALA A 360 -9.84 14.95 11.29
C ALA A 360 -9.22 15.56 12.55
N GLY A 361 -8.35 14.83 13.26
CA GLY A 361 -7.72 15.28 14.49
C GLY A 361 -8.67 15.43 15.68
N LEU A 362 -9.74 14.62 15.72
CA LEU A 362 -10.74 14.57 16.80
C LEU A 362 -10.48 13.44 17.81
N ALA A 363 -9.44 12.68 17.59
CA ALA A 363 -9.11 11.49 18.39
C ALA A 363 -8.09 11.80 19.50
#